data_1d7f9f426a2feb1d03255e59a753a2b2
#
_entry.id   1d7f9f426a2feb1d03255e59a753a2b2
#
_cell.length_a   1.000
_cell.length_b   1.000
_cell.length_c   1.000
_cell.angle_alpha   90.00
_cell.angle_beta   90.00
_cell.angle_gamma   90.00
#
_symmetry.space_group_name_H-M   'P 1'
#
loop_
_entity.id
_entity.type
_entity.pdbx_description
1 polymer ?
#
loop_
_entity_poly.entity_id
_entity_poly.type
_entity_poly.pdbx_seq_one_letter_code
_entity_poly.pdbx_strand_id
1 'polypeptide(L)'
;MPHAVPEWQHLAIYAVGAALLIMFLQRIPYLGRIVRFAFSLGLLAFFIFVVLQQAPYQPELARFTDKLGLDDQQVAGKALHVRMSSDGHFWVIASINGVQRRMLIDSGATVTAISGSTVRAAKVDAGTSLAPVILQTANGAAPAQTGKVDEIRVGNIVARNLRIVTSPGLGELDVLGMNFLSKLQSWRVEDRTLILVPHHPQNASG
;
A
#
# COMPACT_ATOMS: atom_id res chain seq x y z
N MET A 1 47.61 14.10 -15.94
CA MET A 1 46.33 13.42 -15.70
C MET A 1 45.26 14.49 -15.61
N PRO A 2 44.30 14.56 -16.55
CA PRO A 2 43.22 15.55 -16.44
C PRO A 2 42.31 15.14 -15.28
N HIS A 3 42.15 16.02 -14.30
CA HIS A 3 41.19 15.87 -13.21
C HIS A 3 39.79 15.93 -13.81
N ALA A 4 39.09 14.81 -13.87
CA ALA A 4 37.67 14.76 -14.21
C ALA A 4 36.93 15.55 -13.14
N VAL A 5 36.31 16.64 -13.56
CA VAL A 5 35.46 17.46 -12.67
C VAL A 5 34.29 16.61 -12.22
N PRO A 6 34.02 16.44 -10.91
CA PRO A 6 32.94 15.57 -10.45
C PRO A 6 31.58 16.04 -11.02
N GLU A 7 30.77 15.11 -11.49
CA GLU A 7 29.45 15.40 -12.15
C GLU A 7 28.51 16.30 -11.34
N TRP A 8 28.59 16.25 -10.00
CA TRP A 8 27.78 17.11 -9.12
C TRP A 8 28.10 18.60 -9.25
N GLN A 9 29.33 18.99 -9.71
CA GLN A 9 29.69 20.40 -9.89
C GLN A 9 28.95 21.00 -11.09
N HIS A 10 28.72 20.22 -12.15
CA HIS A 10 27.89 20.67 -13.27
C HIS A 10 26.43 20.86 -12.85
N LEU A 11 25.89 19.95 -12.04
CA LEU A 11 24.55 20.09 -11.48
C LEU A 11 24.41 21.33 -10.60
N ALA A 12 25.42 21.63 -9.77
CA ALA A 12 25.44 22.83 -8.95
C ALA A 12 25.46 24.12 -9.79
N ILE A 13 26.26 24.15 -10.87
CA ILE A 13 26.33 25.30 -11.79
C ILE A 13 24.98 25.51 -12.49
N TYR A 14 24.34 24.43 -12.97
CA TYR A 14 23.02 24.53 -13.59
C TYR A 14 21.94 24.97 -12.59
N ALA A 15 21.99 24.50 -11.35
CA ALA A 15 21.05 24.90 -10.30
C ALA A 15 21.20 26.40 -9.96
N VAL A 16 22.45 26.90 -9.83
CA VAL A 16 22.71 28.32 -9.60
C VAL A 16 22.29 29.16 -10.80
N GLY A 17 22.60 28.75 -12.03
CA GLY A 17 22.18 29.42 -13.25
C GLY A 17 20.66 29.51 -13.37
N ALA A 18 19.95 28.43 -13.08
CA ALA A 18 18.48 28.39 -13.06
C ALA A 18 17.90 29.32 -11.99
N ALA A 19 18.48 29.33 -10.78
CA ALA A 19 18.05 30.21 -9.70
C ALA A 19 18.22 31.71 -10.06
N LEU A 20 19.34 32.06 -10.67
CA LEU A 20 19.62 33.45 -11.13
C LEU A 20 18.66 33.85 -12.27
N LEU A 21 18.37 32.94 -13.21
CA LEU A 21 17.42 33.17 -14.29
C LEU A 21 16.02 33.40 -13.73
N ILE A 22 15.57 32.60 -12.78
CA ILE A 22 14.26 32.76 -12.12
C ILE A 22 14.20 34.09 -11.37
N MET A 23 15.28 34.47 -10.66
CA MET A 23 15.38 35.75 -9.93
C MET A 23 15.30 36.94 -10.89
N PHE A 24 15.94 36.86 -12.06
CA PHE A 24 15.87 37.89 -13.11
C PHE A 24 14.47 38.01 -13.74
N LEU A 25 13.86 36.86 -14.05
CA LEU A 25 12.49 36.82 -14.60
C LEU A 25 11.42 37.38 -13.62
N GLN A 26 11.67 37.26 -12.32
CA GLN A 26 10.74 37.82 -11.30
C GLN A 26 10.76 39.35 -11.22
N ARG A 27 11.77 40.03 -11.81
CA ARG A 27 11.83 41.50 -11.87
C ARG A 27 10.91 42.10 -12.93
N ILE A 28 10.42 41.33 -13.88
CA ILE A 28 9.49 41.81 -14.91
C ILE A 28 8.06 41.80 -14.34
N PRO A 29 7.35 42.95 -14.22
CA PRO A 29 6.13 43.08 -13.40
C PRO A 29 4.97 42.16 -13.82
N TYR A 30 4.87 41.80 -15.08
CA TYR A 30 3.83 40.86 -15.57
C TYR A 30 4.31 39.40 -15.51
N LEU A 31 5.56 39.14 -15.89
CA LEU A 31 6.14 37.81 -15.93
C LEU A 31 6.37 37.25 -14.51
N GLY A 32 6.77 38.12 -13.57
CA GLY A 32 6.99 37.73 -12.16
C GLY A 32 5.70 37.23 -11.47
N ARG A 33 4.53 37.68 -11.91
CA ARG A 33 3.24 37.19 -11.36
C ARG A 33 2.93 35.80 -11.88
N ILE A 34 3.16 35.56 -13.18
CA ILE A 34 2.95 34.26 -13.82
C ILE A 34 3.95 33.22 -13.28
N VAL A 35 5.22 33.61 -13.14
CA VAL A 35 6.28 32.71 -12.61
C VAL A 35 5.98 32.32 -11.16
N ARG A 36 5.56 33.26 -10.31
CA ARG A 36 5.15 32.96 -8.93
C ARG A 36 3.94 32.04 -8.87
N PHE A 37 2.94 32.28 -9.72
CA PHE A 37 1.75 31.42 -9.79
C PHE A 37 2.12 30.00 -10.26
N ALA A 38 2.92 29.88 -11.32
CA ALA A 38 3.38 28.59 -11.84
C ALA A 38 4.25 27.82 -10.81
N PHE A 39 5.13 28.54 -10.09
CA PHE A 39 5.94 27.95 -9.02
C PHE A 39 5.07 27.47 -7.85
N SER A 40 4.10 28.28 -7.41
CA SER A 40 3.16 27.88 -6.34
C SER A 40 2.32 26.69 -6.75
N LEU A 41 1.85 26.65 -8.01
CA LEU A 41 1.10 25.51 -8.53
C LEU A 41 1.96 24.26 -8.63
N GLY A 42 3.22 24.39 -9.08
CA GLY A 42 4.19 23.29 -9.11
C GLY A 42 4.52 22.76 -7.71
N LEU A 43 4.69 23.65 -6.73
CA LEU A 43 4.91 23.27 -5.33
C LEU A 43 3.69 22.55 -4.72
N LEU A 44 2.48 23.04 -5.03
CA LEU A 44 1.24 22.40 -4.61
C LEU A 44 1.10 21.01 -5.24
N ALA A 45 1.36 20.89 -6.55
CA ALA A 45 1.33 19.61 -7.25
C ALA A 45 2.38 18.62 -6.69
N PHE A 46 3.57 19.10 -6.39
CA PHE A 46 4.63 18.31 -5.74
C PHE A 46 4.21 17.87 -4.33
N PHE A 47 3.60 18.76 -3.56
CA PHE A 47 3.10 18.42 -2.22
C PHE A 47 1.99 17.37 -2.29
N ILE A 48 1.03 17.54 -3.21
CA ILE A 48 -0.02 16.54 -3.47
C ILE A 48 0.60 15.21 -3.90
N PHE A 49 1.61 15.23 -4.77
CA PHE A 49 2.32 14.03 -5.20
C PHE A 49 3.00 13.30 -4.03
N VAL A 50 3.69 14.04 -3.14
CA VAL A 50 4.33 13.48 -1.93
C VAL A 50 3.27 12.90 -0.98
N VAL A 51 2.15 13.61 -0.78
CA VAL A 51 1.03 13.11 0.05
C VAL A 51 0.44 11.85 -0.56
N LEU A 52 0.24 11.81 -1.88
CA LEU A 52 -0.26 10.62 -2.57
C LEU A 52 0.73 9.44 -2.52
N GLN A 53 2.04 9.69 -2.50
CA GLN A 53 3.04 8.63 -2.27
C GLN A 53 2.97 8.04 -0.85
N GLN A 54 2.55 8.82 0.13
CA GLN A 54 2.34 8.33 1.50
C GLN A 54 0.93 7.77 1.74
N ALA A 55 0.00 8.00 0.81
CA ALA A 55 -1.37 7.50 0.85
C ALA A 55 -1.49 5.97 1.08
N PRO A 56 -0.57 5.12 0.56
CA PRO A 56 -0.61 3.69 0.81
C PRO A 56 -0.66 3.27 2.29
N TYR A 57 -0.18 4.14 3.18
CA TYR A 57 -0.06 3.83 4.61
C TYR A 57 -1.20 4.43 5.47
N GLN A 58 -2.10 5.23 4.86
CA GLN A 58 -3.18 5.87 5.61
C GLN A 58 -4.56 5.43 5.07
N PRO A 59 -5.38 4.75 5.90
CA PRO A 59 -6.67 4.17 5.46
C PRO A 59 -7.69 5.21 5.01
N GLU A 60 -7.55 6.47 5.41
CA GLU A 60 -8.46 7.55 5.00
C GLU A 60 -8.17 8.07 3.59
N LEU A 61 -6.90 8.08 3.17
CA LEU A 61 -6.51 8.49 1.82
C LEU A 61 -6.78 7.39 0.78
N ALA A 62 -6.76 6.12 1.18
CA ALA A 62 -7.13 5.00 0.31
C ALA A 62 -8.58 5.17 -0.23
N ARG A 63 -9.51 5.70 0.57
CA ARG A 63 -10.90 5.97 0.13
C ARG A 63 -10.99 7.04 -0.96
N PHE A 64 -10.03 7.95 -1.05
CA PHE A 64 -9.98 8.95 -2.12
C PHE A 64 -9.42 8.39 -3.43
N THR A 65 -8.42 7.48 -3.34
CA THR A 65 -7.86 6.80 -4.52
C THR A 65 -8.85 5.81 -5.12
N ASP A 66 -9.66 5.14 -4.30
CA ASP A 66 -10.77 4.27 -4.75
C ASP A 66 -11.81 5.06 -5.57
N LYS A 67 -12.15 6.28 -5.15
CA LYS A 67 -13.08 7.16 -5.87
C LYS A 67 -12.52 7.70 -7.21
N LEU A 68 -11.20 7.74 -7.36
CA LEU A 68 -10.53 8.19 -8.58
C LEU A 68 -10.30 7.05 -9.60
N GLY A 69 -10.77 5.82 -9.30
CA GLY A 69 -10.65 4.68 -10.21
C GLY A 69 -9.20 4.22 -10.42
N LEU A 70 -8.30 4.54 -9.48
CA LEU A 70 -6.91 4.09 -9.48
C LEU A 70 -6.78 2.71 -8.83
N ASP A 71 -7.87 1.94 -8.83
CA ASP A 71 -7.93 0.62 -8.22
C ASP A 71 -7.07 -0.37 -9.03
N ASP A 72 -5.97 -0.80 -8.44
CA ASP A 72 -5.12 -1.87 -8.98
C ASP A 72 -5.78 -3.25 -8.88
N GLN A 73 -7.02 -3.31 -8.39
CA GLN A 73 -7.79 -4.51 -8.08
C GLN A 73 -9.10 -4.54 -8.88
N GLN A 74 -9.29 -5.55 -9.71
CA GLN A 74 -10.47 -5.68 -10.57
C GLN A 74 -11.01 -7.11 -10.60
N VAL A 75 -12.32 -7.28 -10.43
CA VAL A 75 -12.98 -8.57 -10.62
C VAL A 75 -13.28 -8.77 -12.10
N ALA A 76 -12.69 -9.79 -12.71
CA ALA A 76 -12.93 -10.19 -14.10
C ALA A 76 -13.46 -11.62 -14.16
N GLY A 77 -14.73 -11.77 -14.49
CA GLY A 77 -15.42 -13.06 -14.45
C GLY A 77 -15.45 -13.65 -13.03
N LYS A 78 -14.80 -14.81 -12.85
CA LYS A 78 -14.71 -15.49 -11.55
C LYS A 78 -13.43 -15.14 -10.77
N ALA A 79 -12.48 -14.46 -11.40
CA ALA A 79 -11.19 -14.18 -10.81
C ALA A 79 -11.07 -12.73 -10.36
N LEU A 80 -10.27 -12.51 -9.33
CA LEU A 80 -9.81 -11.19 -8.92
C LEU A 80 -8.41 -10.96 -9.49
N HIS A 81 -8.25 -9.91 -10.25
CA HIS A 81 -6.99 -9.46 -10.83
C HIS A 81 -6.44 -8.30 -10.02
N VAL A 82 -5.20 -8.42 -9.57
CA VAL A 82 -4.49 -7.43 -8.77
C VAL A 82 -3.22 -7.04 -9.51
N ARG A 83 -3.12 -5.78 -9.93
CA ARG A 83 -1.92 -5.27 -10.60
C ARG A 83 -0.79 -5.08 -9.59
N MET A 84 0.43 -5.39 -9.99
CA MET A 84 1.62 -5.10 -9.20
C MET A 84 1.81 -3.59 -9.08
N SER A 85 1.91 -3.11 -7.85
CA SER A 85 2.19 -1.71 -7.53
C SER A 85 3.62 -1.31 -7.93
N SER A 86 3.90 -0.02 -7.89
CA SER A 86 5.22 0.53 -8.24
C SER A 86 6.35 0.07 -7.32
N ASP A 87 6.01 -0.33 -6.08
CA ASP A 87 6.92 -0.89 -5.09
C ASP A 87 7.26 -2.37 -5.32
N GLY A 88 6.71 -2.98 -6.40
CA GLY A 88 6.93 -4.38 -6.74
C GLY A 88 6.07 -5.39 -5.97
N HIS A 89 5.11 -4.92 -5.18
CA HIS A 89 4.24 -5.75 -4.36
C HIS A 89 2.80 -5.78 -4.89
N PHE A 90 2.04 -6.76 -4.42
CA PHE A 90 0.60 -6.86 -4.67
C PHE A 90 -0.17 -6.41 -3.44
N TRP A 91 -0.96 -5.36 -3.62
CA TRP A 91 -1.79 -4.80 -2.57
C TRP A 91 -3.26 -4.97 -2.92
N VAL A 92 -4.07 -5.26 -1.91
CA VAL A 92 -5.51 -5.37 -2.06
C VAL A 92 -6.23 -4.54 -1.00
N ILE A 93 -7.40 -4.05 -1.35
CA ILE A 93 -8.36 -3.56 -0.38
C ILE A 93 -9.20 -4.73 0.08
N ALA A 94 -9.11 -5.04 1.35
CA ALA A 94 -9.87 -6.09 2.00
C ALA A 94 -10.83 -5.51 3.05
N SER A 95 -11.99 -6.11 3.19
CA SER A 95 -12.90 -5.85 4.31
C SER A 95 -12.67 -6.91 5.38
N ILE A 96 -12.26 -6.49 6.57
CA ILE A 96 -12.05 -7.36 7.74
C ILE A 96 -13.19 -7.08 8.72
N ASN A 97 -14.10 -8.02 8.92
CA ASN A 97 -15.32 -7.84 9.72
C ASN A 97 -16.06 -6.53 9.39
N GLY A 98 -16.13 -6.16 8.08
CA GLY A 98 -16.77 -4.92 7.61
C GLY A 98 -15.86 -3.68 7.60
N VAL A 99 -14.64 -3.75 8.13
CA VAL A 99 -13.69 -2.63 8.15
C VAL A 99 -12.72 -2.75 6.97
N GLN A 100 -12.70 -1.76 6.10
CA GLN A 100 -11.79 -1.75 4.96
C GLN A 100 -10.35 -1.47 5.39
N ARG A 101 -9.43 -2.28 4.85
CA ARG A 101 -7.98 -2.19 5.06
C ARG A 101 -7.24 -2.49 3.77
N ARG A 102 -6.12 -1.79 3.58
CA ARG A 102 -5.17 -2.14 2.54
C ARG A 102 -4.22 -3.19 3.07
N MET A 103 -4.13 -4.34 2.39
CA MET A 103 -3.35 -5.48 2.81
C MET A 103 -2.32 -5.87 1.76
N LEU A 104 -1.13 -6.22 2.22
CA LEU A 104 -0.09 -6.81 1.38
C LEU A 104 -0.40 -8.30 1.15
N ILE A 105 -0.34 -8.78 -0.09
CA ILE A 105 -0.35 -10.21 -0.37
C ILE A 105 1.09 -10.73 -0.31
N ASP A 106 1.35 -11.63 0.63
CA ASP A 106 2.69 -12.18 0.86
C ASP A 106 2.65 -13.71 0.95
N SER A 107 3.12 -14.36 -0.11
CA SER A 107 3.25 -15.83 -0.14
C SER A 107 4.36 -16.37 0.77
N GLY A 108 5.27 -15.51 1.25
CA GLY A 108 6.29 -15.86 2.24
C GLY A 108 5.75 -15.90 3.68
N ALA A 109 4.63 -15.24 3.94
CA ALA A 109 3.97 -15.28 5.23
C ALA A 109 3.07 -16.53 5.36
N THR A 110 3.36 -17.40 6.31
CA THR A 110 2.55 -18.62 6.54
C THR A 110 1.14 -18.30 7.02
N VAL A 111 0.99 -17.25 7.84
CA VAL A 111 -0.27 -16.86 8.47
C VAL A 111 -0.56 -15.39 8.19
N THR A 112 -1.80 -15.07 7.93
CA THR A 112 -2.30 -13.71 7.81
C THR A 112 -2.01 -12.94 9.09
N ALA A 113 -1.39 -11.78 8.95
CA ALA A 113 -0.99 -10.93 10.06
C ALA A 113 -1.70 -9.58 9.96
N ILE A 114 -2.29 -9.12 11.04
CA ILE A 114 -2.98 -7.83 11.09
C ILE A 114 -2.44 -6.95 12.21
N SER A 115 -2.40 -5.66 11.94
CA SER A 115 -1.92 -4.63 12.87
C SER A 115 -2.83 -4.51 14.09
N GLY A 116 -2.28 -4.01 15.18
CA GLY A 116 -3.06 -3.76 16.40
C GLY A 116 -4.18 -2.73 16.20
N SER A 117 -4.02 -1.77 15.28
CA SER A 117 -5.06 -0.82 14.91
C SER A 117 -6.22 -1.49 14.19
N THR A 118 -5.92 -2.43 13.28
CA THR A 118 -6.92 -3.22 12.56
C THR A 118 -7.67 -4.16 13.51
N VAL A 119 -6.97 -4.83 14.44
CA VAL A 119 -7.61 -5.67 15.49
C VAL A 119 -8.67 -4.88 16.25
N ARG A 120 -8.30 -3.68 16.72
CA ARG A 120 -9.24 -2.82 17.47
C ARG A 120 -10.42 -2.34 16.62
N ALA A 121 -10.15 -1.85 15.40
CA ALA A 121 -11.17 -1.30 14.53
C ALA A 121 -12.16 -2.36 14.05
N ALA A 122 -11.67 -3.54 13.66
CA ALA A 122 -12.49 -4.65 13.17
C ALA A 122 -13.03 -5.55 14.30
N LYS A 123 -12.78 -5.17 15.58
CA LYS A 123 -13.20 -5.92 16.79
C LYS A 123 -12.85 -7.41 16.71
N VAL A 124 -11.63 -7.69 16.23
CA VAL A 124 -11.15 -9.07 16.10
C VAL A 124 -10.81 -9.61 17.49
N ASP A 125 -11.28 -10.80 17.75
CA ASP A 125 -10.91 -11.51 18.99
C ASP A 125 -9.45 -12.00 18.87
N ALA A 126 -8.55 -11.17 19.39
CA ALA A 126 -7.12 -11.44 19.47
C ALA A 126 -6.71 -11.46 20.95
N GLY A 127 -6.20 -12.58 21.42
CA GLY A 127 -5.68 -12.66 22.79
C GLY A 127 -6.30 -13.71 23.68
N THR A 128 -7.21 -14.55 23.19
CA THR A 128 -7.73 -15.71 23.91
C THR A 128 -6.73 -16.89 23.97
N SER A 129 -5.62 -16.79 23.24
CA SER A 129 -4.55 -17.78 23.34
C SER A 129 -3.75 -17.57 24.63
N LEU A 130 -3.76 -18.55 25.51
CA LEU A 130 -3.05 -18.56 26.79
C LEU A 130 -1.51 -18.57 26.64
N ALA A 131 -0.98 -18.74 25.43
CA ALA A 131 0.46 -18.71 25.18
C ALA A 131 0.79 -17.74 24.01
N PRO A 132 1.74 -16.81 24.20
CA PRO A 132 2.26 -16.01 23.10
C PRO A 132 2.98 -16.92 22.09
N VAL A 133 2.77 -16.65 20.81
CA VAL A 133 3.48 -17.32 19.70
C VAL A 133 4.64 -16.44 19.29
N ILE A 134 5.79 -17.04 19.02
CA ILE A 134 6.93 -16.32 18.46
C ILE A 134 6.80 -16.35 16.94
N LEU A 135 6.66 -15.18 16.34
CA LEU A 135 6.69 -14.99 14.89
C LEU A 135 8.13 -14.77 14.44
N GLN A 136 8.56 -15.53 13.46
CA GLN A 136 9.78 -15.24 12.72
C GLN A 136 9.43 -14.22 11.63
N THR A 137 9.99 -13.03 11.72
CA THR A 137 9.83 -11.95 10.74
C THR A 137 11.18 -11.65 10.09
N ALA A 138 11.17 -10.90 8.97
CA ALA A 138 12.40 -10.42 8.35
C ALA A 138 13.29 -9.61 9.30
N ASN A 139 12.70 -8.99 10.34
CA ASN A 139 13.39 -8.21 11.37
C ASN A 139 13.75 -9.02 12.63
N GLY A 140 13.58 -10.35 12.58
CA GLY A 140 13.85 -11.26 13.71
C GLY A 140 12.59 -11.81 14.38
N ALA A 141 12.79 -12.47 15.51
CA ALA A 141 11.72 -13.07 16.28
C ALA A 141 10.94 -12.01 17.08
N ALA A 142 9.63 -11.99 16.93
CA ALA A 142 8.75 -11.06 17.65
C ALA A 142 7.61 -11.80 18.35
N PRO A 143 7.25 -11.39 19.58
CA PRO A 143 6.08 -11.95 20.24
C PRO A 143 4.82 -11.56 19.48
N ALA A 144 3.92 -12.53 19.32
CA ALA A 144 2.65 -12.35 18.64
C ALA A 144 1.52 -13.02 19.41
N GLN A 145 0.34 -12.49 19.24
CA GLN A 145 -0.91 -13.06 19.70
C GLN A 145 -1.65 -13.69 18.54
N THR A 146 -2.29 -14.81 18.76
CA THR A 146 -3.16 -15.43 17.76
C THR A 146 -4.59 -14.97 17.96
N GLY A 147 -5.31 -14.88 16.87
CA GLY A 147 -6.73 -14.53 16.87
C GLY A 147 -7.46 -15.17 15.70
N LYS A 148 -8.71 -14.80 15.55
CA LYS A 148 -9.58 -15.30 14.48
C LYS A 148 -10.43 -14.15 13.95
N VAL A 149 -10.43 -13.99 12.64
CA VAL A 149 -11.31 -13.06 11.95
C VAL A 149 -12.53 -13.84 11.45
N ASP A 150 -13.73 -13.33 11.69
CA ASP A 150 -14.97 -13.99 11.27
C ASP A 150 -15.10 -13.96 9.75
N GLU A 151 -14.84 -12.81 9.12
CA GLU A 151 -14.89 -12.67 7.67
C GLU A 151 -13.79 -11.73 7.16
N ILE A 152 -13.05 -12.19 6.16
CA ILE A 152 -12.21 -11.36 5.29
C ILE A 152 -12.77 -11.45 3.87
N ARG A 153 -13.08 -10.28 3.29
CA ARG A 153 -13.57 -10.17 1.92
C ARG A 153 -12.58 -9.37 1.07
N VAL A 154 -12.21 -9.92 -0.07
CA VAL A 154 -11.32 -9.29 -1.06
C VAL A 154 -11.97 -9.41 -2.43
N GLY A 155 -12.58 -8.33 -2.92
CA GLY A 155 -13.39 -8.38 -4.13
C GLY A 155 -14.51 -9.43 -4.03
N ASN A 156 -14.50 -10.41 -4.92
CA ASN A 156 -15.45 -11.54 -4.95
C ASN A 156 -15.02 -12.77 -4.12
N ILE A 157 -13.94 -12.64 -3.34
CA ILE A 157 -13.38 -13.72 -2.50
C ILE A 157 -13.78 -13.48 -1.05
N VAL A 158 -14.34 -14.50 -0.40
CA VAL A 158 -14.69 -14.47 1.02
C VAL A 158 -14.05 -15.64 1.75
N ALA A 159 -13.24 -15.31 2.76
CA ALA A 159 -12.69 -16.28 3.69
C ALA A 159 -13.31 -16.07 5.08
N ARG A 160 -13.88 -17.15 5.65
CA ARG A 160 -14.47 -17.12 6.98
C ARG A 160 -13.63 -17.87 7.99
N ASN A 161 -13.72 -17.41 9.23
CA ASN A 161 -13.04 -18.04 10.36
C ASN A 161 -11.53 -18.18 10.13
N LEU A 162 -10.90 -17.14 9.59
CA LEU A 162 -9.50 -17.17 9.26
C LEU A 162 -8.64 -16.93 10.52
N ARG A 163 -7.69 -17.83 10.78
CA ARG A 163 -6.70 -17.61 11.83
C ARG A 163 -5.79 -16.45 11.43
N ILE A 164 -5.52 -15.59 12.38
CA ILE A 164 -4.59 -14.46 12.22
C ILE A 164 -3.59 -14.43 13.36
N VAL A 165 -2.55 -13.64 13.14
CA VAL A 165 -1.63 -13.22 14.18
C VAL A 165 -1.57 -11.70 14.24
N THR A 166 -1.29 -11.17 15.42
CA THR A 166 -1.00 -9.74 15.60
C THR A 166 0.24 -9.57 16.46
N SER A 167 1.06 -8.60 16.14
CA SER A 167 2.29 -8.28 16.86
C SER A 167 2.55 -6.78 16.81
N PRO A 168 3.07 -6.17 17.87
CA PRO A 168 3.54 -4.79 17.86
C PRO A 168 4.58 -4.51 16.75
N GLY A 169 5.38 -5.53 16.39
CA GLY A 169 6.40 -5.43 15.35
C GLY A 169 5.87 -5.24 13.93
N LEU A 170 4.56 -5.45 13.70
CA LEU A 170 3.91 -5.21 12.40
C LEU A 170 3.68 -3.71 12.12
N GLY A 171 3.72 -2.85 13.16
CA GLY A 171 3.30 -1.45 13.01
C GLY A 171 1.86 -1.36 12.50
N GLU A 172 1.66 -0.67 11.39
CA GLU A 172 0.35 -0.51 10.74
C GLU A 172 0.17 -1.43 9.50
N LEU A 173 1.10 -2.38 9.28
CA LEU A 173 1.05 -3.26 8.12
C LEU A 173 0.10 -4.43 8.38
N ASP A 174 -0.83 -4.63 7.45
CA ASP A 174 -1.70 -5.79 7.37
C ASP A 174 -1.28 -6.68 6.20
N VAL A 175 -1.16 -7.99 6.43
CA VAL A 175 -0.61 -8.96 5.47
C VAL A 175 -1.56 -10.14 5.30
N LEU A 176 -1.91 -10.49 4.07
CA LEU A 176 -2.60 -11.72 3.68
C LEU A 176 -1.56 -12.80 3.38
N GLY A 177 -1.50 -13.82 4.23
CA GLY A 177 -0.54 -14.92 4.13
C GLY A 177 -1.09 -16.16 3.42
N MET A 178 -0.26 -17.21 3.41
CA MET A 178 -0.55 -18.47 2.75
C MET A 178 -1.80 -19.17 3.29
N ASN A 179 -2.17 -18.98 4.55
CA ASN A 179 -3.40 -19.57 5.10
C ASN A 179 -4.68 -18.96 4.48
N PHE A 180 -4.60 -17.80 3.82
CA PHE A 180 -5.66 -17.27 2.96
C PHE A 180 -5.49 -17.79 1.53
N LEU A 181 -4.29 -17.65 0.94
CA LEU A 181 -4.04 -18.02 -0.46
C LEU A 181 -4.30 -19.51 -0.74
N SER A 182 -4.00 -20.41 0.20
CA SER A 182 -4.24 -21.84 0.09
C SER A 182 -5.72 -22.24 0.13
N LYS A 183 -6.61 -21.32 0.51
CA LYS A 183 -8.07 -21.53 0.45
C LYS A 183 -8.67 -21.20 -0.92
N LEU A 184 -7.87 -20.67 -1.84
CA LEU A 184 -8.30 -20.41 -3.21
C LEU A 184 -8.23 -21.67 -4.07
N GLN A 185 -9.02 -21.72 -5.13
CA GLN A 185 -8.91 -22.75 -6.15
C GLN A 185 -7.54 -22.72 -6.82
N SER A 186 -7.09 -21.51 -7.14
CA SER A 186 -5.74 -21.24 -7.65
C SER A 186 -5.36 -19.77 -7.47
N TRP A 187 -4.07 -19.54 -7.46
CA TRP A 187 -3.52 -18.20 -7.62
C TRP A 187 -2.24 -18.30 -8.46
N ARG A 188 -1.98 -17.27 -9.24
CA ARG A 188 -0.79 -17.20 -10.10
C ARG A 188 -0.47 -15.76 -10.45
N VAL A 189 0.77 -15.54 -10.85
CA VAL A 189 1.21 -14.24 -11.38
C VAL A 189 1.44 -14.40 -12.87
N GLU A 190 0.80 -13.57 -13.68
CA GLU A 190 0.99 -13.46 -15.12
C GLU A 190 1.43 -12.02 -15.43
N ASP A 191 2.56 -11.86 -16.08
CA ASP A 191 3.22 -10.58 -16.31
C ASP A 191 3.40 -9.78 -14.99
N ARG A 192 2.62 -8.77 -14.77
CA ARG A 192 2.63 -7.97 -13.54
C ARG A 192 1.26 -7.98 -12.84
N THR A 193 0.51 -9.05 -13.03
CA THR A 193 -0.84 -9.19 -12.48
C THR A 193 -0.95 -10.47 -11.67
N LEU A 194 -1.35 -10.37 -10.42
CA LEU A 194 -1.72 -11.51 -9.58
C LEU A 194 -3.20 -11.83 -9.84
N ILE A 195 -3.47 -13.09 -10.20
CA ILE A 195 -4.80 -13.61 -10.50
C ILE A 195 -5.19 -14.56 -9.38
N LEU A 196 -6.25 -14.23 -8.66
CA LEU A 196 -6.81 -15.01 -7.57
C LEU A 196 -8.14 -15.62 -7.99
N VAL A 197 -8.25 -16.95 -7.95
CA VAL A 197 -9.48 -17.69 -8.35
C VAL A 197 -10.08 -18.35 -7.13
N PRO A 198 -11.25 -17.91 -6.64
CA PRO A 198 -11.94 -18.58 -5.54
C PRO A 198 -12.66 -19.85 -6.01
N HIS A 199 -12.84 -20.82 -5.10
CA HIS A 199 -13.71 -21.99 -5.36
C HIS A 199 -15.17 -21.56 -5.61
N HIS A 200 -15.66 -20.58 -4.84
CA HIS A 200 -17.02 -20.07 -4.89
C HIS A 200 -16.99 -18.55 -4.92
N PRO A 201 -16.95 -17.92 -6.12
CA PRO A 201 -16.97 -16.47 -6.23
C PRO A 201 -18.29 -15.92 -5.67
N GLN A 202 -18.19 -14.88 -4.86
CA GLN A 202 -19.34 -14.15 -4.32
C GLN A 202 -19.61 -12.92 -5.18
N ASN A 203 -20.86 -12.43 -5.16
CA ASN A 203 -21.13 -11.16 -5.84
C ASN A 203 -20.30 -10.04 -5.19
N ALA A 204 -19.68 -9.21 -6.02
CA ALA A 204 -18.82 -8.11 -5.58
C ALA A 204 -19.59 -6.92 -4.95
N SER A 205 -20.92 -7.05 -4.80
CA SER A 205 -21.81 -6.05 -4.22
C SER A 205 -21.89 -6.20 -2.70
N GLY A 206 -21.24 -5.31 -2.01
CA GLY A 206 -21.32 -5.11 -0.58
C GLY A 206 -20.83 -3.71 -0.26
#